data_8ff446c8cb21dd9351b04b74d222e5f8
#
_entry.id   8ff446c8cb21dd9351b04b74d222e5f8
#
_cell.length_a   1.000
_cell.length_b   1.000
_cell.length_c   1.000
_cell.angle_alpha   90.00
_cell.angle_beta   90.00
_cell.angle_gamma   90.00
#
_symmetry.space_group_name_H-M   'P 1'
#
loop_
_entity.id
_entity.type
_entity.pdbx_description
1 polymer ?
#
loop_
_entity_poly.entity_id
_entity_poly.type
_entity_poly.pdbx_seq_one_letter_code
_entity_poly.pdbx_strand_id
1 'polypeptide(L)'
;GLYLQAELPMWIKDVGQYPARRDYFEKEMYAILEEYGNHPSFILMCNGNENEGNFDVLEDLVKKAQKYDDRRLYSASTARTHTASDQYYTSHVTSKGWITVYEGRPSTDWDRSKETEIDCPVIAHETGQRCMFPNFDEIKKYTGVLVPRNFEVFRERLARNGMLHQADDFFKATGMHTELQYKEVNEALLLNRKSGGFLLLGLPA
;
A
#
# COMPACT_ATOMS: atom_id res chain seq x y z
N GLY A 1 4.11 16.63 8.25
CA GLY A 1 3.34 15.51 8.80
C GLY A 1 3.00 14.50 7.71
N LEU A 2 2.48 13.36 8.12
CA LEU A 2 1.97 12.36 7.19
C LEU A 2 0.48 12.62 6.91
N TYR A 3 0.07 12.35 5.68
CA TYR A 3 -1.34 12.25 5.33
C TYR A 3 -1.78 10.79 5.38
N LEU A 4 -3.08 10.57 5.54
CA LEU A 4 -3.65 9.24 5.71
C LEU A 4 -4.66 8.96 4.58
N GLN A 5 -4.60 7.74 4.05
CA GLN A 5 -5.67 7.10 3.32
C GLN A 5 -6.35 6.10 4.24
N ALA A 6 -7.64 6.28 4.51
CA ALA A 6 -8.43 5.23 5.14
C ALA A 6 -8.97 4.28 4.08
N GLU A 7 -8.97 2.99 4.39
CA GLU A 7 -9.53 1.96 3.54
C GLU A 7 -10.65 1.24 4.28
N LEU A 8 -11.76 0.95 3.57
CA LEU A 8 -12.77 0.04 4.10
C LEU A 8 -12.15 -1.34 4.31
N PRO A 9 -12.61 -2.11 5.29
CA PRO A 9 -12.12 -3.47 5.56
C PRO A 9 -12.60 -4.45 4.48
N MET A 10 -12.28 -4.16 3.22
CA MET A 10 -12.72 -4.88 2.05
C MET A 10 -11.51 -5.34 1.23
N TRP A 11 -11.38 -6.65 1.08
CA TRP A 11 -10.44 -7.31 0.17
C TRP A 11 -11.12 -8.57 -0.36
N ILE A 12 -12.02 -8.40 -1.32
CA ILE A 12 -12.91 -9.46 -1.79
C ILE A 12 -12.93 -9.52 -3.33
N LYS A 13 -13.26 -10.70 -3.85
CA LYS A 13 -13.31 -10.97 -5.29
C LYS A 13 -14.74 -11.07 -5.85
N ASP A 14 -15.73 -10.84 -5.01
CA ASP A 14 -17.15 -11.04 -5.30
C ASP A 14 -18.01 -9.84 -4.89
N VAL A 15 -17.47 -8.63 -5.13
CA VAL A 15 -18.20 -7.38 -4.86
C VAL A 15 -19.58 -7.42 -5.53
N GLY A 16 -20.60 -7.08 -4.77
CA GLY A 16 -21.99 -7.03 -5.24
C GLY A 16 -22.75 -8.34 -5.14
N GLN A 17 -22.10 -9.47 -4.83
CA GLN A 17 -22.79 -10.77 -4.73
C GLN A 17 -23.74 -10.86 -3.53
N TYR A 18 -23.41 -10.22 -2.41
CA TYR A 18 -24.16 -10.29 -1.17
C TYR A 18 -24.67 -8.92 -0.71
N PRO A 19 -26.00 -8.65 -0.76
CA PRO A 19 -26.57 -7.37 -0.37
C PRO A 19 -26.21 -6.95 1.07
N ALA A 20 -26.29 -7.86 2.03
CA ALA A 20 -25.98 -7.56 3.43
C ALA A 20 -24.53 -7.09 3.64
N ARG A 21 -23.59 -7.57 2.80
CA ARG A 21 -22.18 -7.13 2.84
C ARG A 21 -22.05 -5.70 2.31
N ARG A 22 -22.79 -5.37 1.25
CA ARG A 22 -22.87 -4.00 0.73
C ARG A 22 -23.39 -3.02 1.78
N ASP A 23 -24.48 -3.38 2.45
CA ASP A 23 -25.10 -2.56 3.50
C ASP A 23 -24.12 -2.34 4.68
N TYR A 24 -23.34 -3.36 5.02
CA TYR A 24 -22.30 -3.27 6.03
C TYR A 24 -21.21 -2.26 5.62
N PHE A 25 -20.66 -2.37 4.41
CA PHE A 25 -19.61 -1.48 3.96
C PHE A 25 -20.08 -0.03 3.82
N GLU A 26 -21.33 0.19 3.41
CA GLU A 26 -21.90 1.53 3.37
C GLU A 26 -22.02 2.14 4.78
N LYS A 27 -22.46 1.39 5.76
CA LYS A 27 -22.50 1.83 7.17
C LYS A 27 -21.10 2.12 7.72
N GLU A 28 -20.16 1.24 7.43
CA GLU A 28 -18.76 1.40 7.89
C GLU A 28 -18.12 2.64 7.25
N MET A 29 -18.39 2.89 5.98
CA MET A 29 -17.93 4.11 5.29
C MET A 29 -18.40 5.38 6.03
N TYR A 30 -19.69 5.47 6.34
CA TYR A 30 -20.21 6.62 7.07
C TYR A 30 -19.65 6.73 8.48
N ALA A 31 -19.52 5.60 9.19
CA ALA A 31 -18.93 5.59 10.53
C ALA A 31 -17.49 6.11 10.54
N ILE A 32 -16.67 5.71 9.57
CA ILE A 32 -15.30 6.22 9.41
C ILE A 32 -15.31 7.73 9.13
N LEU A 33 -16.20 8.21 8.25
CA LEU A 33 -16.30 9.62 7.91
C LEU A 33 -16.79 10.46 9.10
N GLU A 34 -17.71 9.96 9.91
CA GLU A 34 -18.21 10.63 11.10
C GLU A 34 -17.15 10.71 12.21
N GLU A 35 -16.52 9.57 12.51
CA GLU A 35 -15.57 9.45 13.62
C GLU A 35 -14.27 10.18 13.36
N TYR A 36 -13.70 10.00 12.15
CA TYR A 36 -12.38 10.51 11.81
C TYR A 36 -12.40 11.73 10.87
N GLY A 37 -13.56 12.16 10.42
CA GLY A 37 -13.69 13.22 9.41
C GLY A 37 -13.12 14.58 9.82
N ASN A 38 -12.92 14.85 11.09
CA ASN A 38 -12.32 16.08 11.60
C ASN A 38 -10.78 16.06 11.69
N HIS A 39 -10.13 14.94 11.35
CA HIS A 39 -8.68 14.87 11.33
C HIS A 39 -8.12 15.46 10.02
N PRO A 40 -7.33 16.57 10.06
CA PRO A 40 -6.81 17.20 8.85
C PRO A 40 -5.86 16.31 8.03
N SER A 41 -5.26 15.29 8.65
CA SER A 41 -4.41 14.32 7.97
C SER A 41 -5.19 13.29 7.17
N PHE A 42 -6.48 13.08 7.44
CA PHE A 42 -7.34 12.16 6.69
C PHE A 42 -7.82 12.82 5.40
N ILE A 43 -7.06 12.68 4.33
CA ILE A 43 -7.31 13.35 3.04
C ILE A 43 -7.78 12.42 1.92
N LEU A 44 -7.57 11.11 2.06
CA LEU A 44 -7.91 10.10 1.06
C LEU A 44 -8.73 8.98 1.68
N MET A 45 -9.73 8.49 0.95
CA MET A 45 -10.50 7.31 1.33
C MET A 45 -10.70 6.38 0.15
N CYS A 46 -10.45 5.10 0.35
CA CYS A 46 -10.63 4.06 -0.65
C CYS A 46 -11.58 2.97 -0.13
N ASN A 47 -12.40 2.40 -1.03
CA ASN A 47 -13.33 1.32 -0.66
C ASN A 47 -12.66 -0.04 -0.50
N GLY A 48 -11.38 -0.07 -0.15
CA GLY A 48 -10.64 -1.27 0.17
C GLY A 48 -9.61 -1.69 -0.87
N ASN A 49 -8.98 -2.84 -0.62
CA ASN A 49 -7.80 -3.28 -1.34
C ASN A 49 -8.10 -4.35 -2.39
N GLU A 50 -7.58 -4.18 -3.60
CA GLU A 50 -7.58 -5.19 -4.66
C GLU A 50 -8.93 -5.90 -4.89
N ASN A 51 -10.02 -5.15 -4.82
CA ASN A 51 -11.36 -5.71 -4.98
C ASN A 51 -11.60 -6.16 -6.43
N GLU A 52 -12.38 -7.24 -6.57
CA GLU A 52 -12.85 -7.78 -7.84
C GLU A 52 -14.38 -7.99 -7.79
N GLY A 53 -15.04 -8.09 -8.93
CA GLY A 53 -16.48 -8.31 -9.03
C GLY A 53 -17.23 -7.15 -9.67
N ASN A 54 -18.37 -6.75 -9.12
CA ASN A 54 -19.19 -5.67 -9.68
C ASN A 54 -18.70 -4.29 -9.19
N PHE A 55 -17.99 -3.58 -10.03
CA PHE A 55 -17.45 -2.25 -9.74
C PHE A 55 -18.50 -1.14 -9.69
N ASP A 56 -19.70 -1.33 -10.24
CA ASP A 56 -20.81 -0.35 -10.10
C ASP A 56 -21.20 -0.16 -8.63
N VAL A 57 -21.08 -1.22 -7.83
CA VAL A 57 -21.33 -1.15 -6.38
C VAL A 57 -20.28 -0.30 -5.67
N LEU A 58 -19.02 -0.44 -6.04
CA LEU A 58 -17.93 0.38 -5.47
C LEU A 58 -18.05 1.85 -5.93
N GLU A 59 -18.42 2.07 -7.19
CA GLU A 59 -18.66 3.42 -7.72
C GLU A 59 -19.82 4.11 -7.02
N ASP A 60 -20.91 3.38 -6.71
CA ASP A 60 -22.03 3.91 -5.93
C ASP A 60 -21.58 4.37 -4.53
N LEU A 61 -20.73 3.60 -3.86
CA LEU A 61 -20.14 3.99 -2.58
C LEU A 61 -19.28 5.25 -2.72
N VAL A 62 -18.45 5.36 -3.76
CA VAL A 62 -17.65 6.56 -4.04
C VAL A 62 -18.57 7.78 -4.19
N LYS A 63 -19.62 7.70 -5.01
CA LYS A 63 -20.59 8.80 -5.22
C LYS A 63 -21.30 9.20 -3.92
N LYS A 64 -21.65 8.23 -3.09
CA LYS A 64 -22.26 8.50 -1.77
C LYS A 64 -21.31 9.19 -0.83
N ALA A 65 -20.06 8.74 -0.77
CA ALA A 65 -19.03 9.36 0.06
C ALA A 65 -18.77 10.81 -0.37
N GLN A 66 -18.59 11.06 -1.67
CA GLN A 66 -18.40 12.41 -2.23
C GLN A 66 -19.55 13.36 -1.90
N LYS A 67 -20.78 12.84 -1.94
CA LYS A 67 -21.97 13.63 -1.58
C LYS A 67 -22.07 13.94 -0.09
N TYR A 68 -21.58 13.02 0.75
CA TYR A 68 -21.63 13.16 2.20
C TYR A 68 -20.55 14.08 2.74
N ASP A 69 -19.32 13.97 2.21
CA ASP A 69 -18.17 14.75 2.65
C ASP A 69 -17.24 15.05 1.47
N ASP A 70 -17.20 16.30 1.03
CA ASP A 70 -16.40 16.78 -0.10
C ASP A 70 -15.00 17.28 0.28
N ARG A 71 -14.61 17.15 1.55
CA ARG A 71 -13.31 17.64 2.07
C ARG A 71 -12.12 16.77 1.70
N ARG A 72 -12.36 15.58 1.17
CA ARG A 72 -11.32 14.58 0.81
C ARG A 72 -11.58 13.93 -0.54
N LEU A 73 -10.60 13.17 -1.02
CA LEU A 73 -10.73 12.48 -2.29
C LEU A 73 -11.07 10.99 -2.06
N TYR A 74 -11.81 10.43 -3.00
CA TYR A 74 -12.35 9.07 -2.91
C TYR A 74 -11.95 8.22 -4.12
N SER A 75 -11.74 6.91 -3.88
CA SER A 75 -11.43 5.90 -4.88
C SER A 75 -12.17 4.61 -4.61
N ALA A 76 -12.53 3.89 -5.66
CA ALA A 76 -13.34 2.67 -5.59
C ALA A 76 -12.55 1.46 -5.07
N SER A 77 -11.28 1.33 -5.42
CA SER A 77 -10.42 0.22 -4.98
C SER A 77 -8.96 0.54 -5.25
N THR A 78 -8.07 -0.03 -4.46
CA THR A 78 -6.65 -0.02 -4.81
C THR A 78 -6.32 -1.08 -5.85
N ALA A 79 -5.32 -0.81 -6.67
CA ALA A 79 -4.52 -1.74 -7.48
C ALA A 79 -5.19 -2.56 -8.60
N ARG A 80 -6.50 -2.68 -8.73
CA ARG A 80 -7.13 -3.56 -9.72
C ARG A 80 -7.75 -2.82 -10.89
N THR A 81 -8.64 -1.92 -10.59
CA THR A 81 -9.28 -1.06 -11.59
C THR A 81 -9.73 0.25 -10.96
N HIS A 82 -10.11 1.19 -11.77
CA HIS A 82 -10.74 2.42 -11.32
C HIS A 82 -12.10 2.60 -11.99
N THR A 83 -12.94 3.43 -11.39
CA THR A 83 -14.25 3.80 -11.91
C THR A 83 -14.24 5.24 -12.42
N ALA A 84 -15.26 5.62 -13.19
CA ALA A 84 -15.36 6.98 -13.69
C ALA A 84 -15.54 8.05 -12.58
N SER A 85 -15.94 7.64 -11.38
CA SER A 85 -16.14 8.54 -10.24
C SER A 85 -14.92 8.67 -9.35
N ASP A 86 -13.85 7.93 -9.60
CA ASP A 86 -12.62 8.01 -8.82
C ASP A 86 -11.95 9.37 -9.01
N GLN A 87 -11.57 10.00 -7.91
CA GLN A 87 -10.85 11.28 -7.91
C GLN A 87 -9.33 11.09 -7.88
N TYR A 88 -8.88 9.90 -7.59
CA TYR A 88 -7.49 9.47 -7.68
C TYR A 88 -7.46 7.93 -7.87
N TYR A 89 -6.35 7.43 -8.36
CA TYR A 89 -6.13 6.00 -8.52
C TYR A 89 -4.90 5.55 -7.74
N THR A 90 -5.02 4.50 -6.96
CA THR A 90 -3.89 3.86 -6.27
C THR A 90 -3.50 2.58 -6.97
N SER A 91 -2.24 2.43 -7.33
CA SER A 91 -1.75 1.24 -8.02
C SER A 91 -0.32 0.90 -7.67
N HIS A 92 -0.03 -0.40 -7.56
CA HIS A 92 1.35 -0.92 -7.48
C HIS A 92 2.03 -0.87 -8.84
N VAL A 93 1.22 -1.05 -9.89
CA VAL A 93 1.67 -1.27 -11.25
C VAL A 93 0.73 -0.55 -12.18
N THR A 94 1.27 0.25 -13.03
CA THR A 94 0.61 0.50 -14.27
C THR A 94 1.29 -0.36 -15.33
N SER A 95 0.51 -1.02 -16.19
CA SER A 95 1.00 -1.83 -17.29
C SER A 95 1.87 -1.05 -18.30
N LYS A 96 2.09 0.24 -18.07
CA LYS A 96 2.70 1.16 -19.03
C LYS A 96 3.83 2.03 -18.45
N GLY A 97 4.60 1.49 -17.54
CA GLY A 97 5.88 2.10 -17.21
C GLY A 97 5.99 2.80 -15.87
N TRP A 98 5.06 2.60 -14.97
CA TRP A 98 5.25 2.99 -13.58
C TRP A 98 6.27 2.09 -12.91
N ILE A 99 6.96 2.67 -11.95
CA ILE A 99 7.89 1.94 -11.12
C ILE A 99 7.08 0.98 -10.27
N THR A 100 7.27 -0.30 -10.50
CA THR A 100 6.67 -1.32 -9.68
C THR A 100 7.64 -1.74 -8.61
N VAL A 101 7.14 -1.95 -7.41
CA VAL A 101 7.93 -2.54 -6.32
C VAL A 101 8.39 -3.97 -6.62
N TYR A 102 7.81 -4.60 -7.64
CA TYR A 102 8.05 -6.00 -8.01
C TYR A 102 8.99 -6.19 -9.21
N GLU A 103 9.22 -5.17 -10.02
CA GLU A 103 10.16 -5.30 -11.15
C GLU A 103 11.58 -5.21 -10.66
N GLY A 104 12.25 -6.36 -10.60
CA GLY A 104 13.69 -6.42 -10.39
C GLY A 104 14.43 -5.90 -11.60
N ARG A 105 14.77 -4.61 -11.63
CA ARG A 105 15.63 -4.03 -12.66
C ARG A 105 17.07 -4.01 -12.16
N PRO A 106 18.03 -4.30 -13.04
CA PRO A 106 19.45 -4.27 -12.68
C PRO A 106 20.01 -2.84 -12.55
N SER A 107 19.22 -1.82 -12.84
CA SER A 107 19.61 -0.41 -12.84
C SER A 107 18.71 0.41 -11.93
N THR A 108 19.28 1.43 -11.32
CA THR A 108 18.56 2.47 -10.58
C THR A 108 18.06 3.60 -11.49
N ASP A 109 18.35 3.55 -12.78
CA ASP A 109 17.88 4.52 -13.75
C ASP A 109 16.48 4.15 -14.25
N TRP A 110 15.48 4.66 -13.56
CA TRP A 110 14.07 4.47 -13.89
C TRP A 110 13.63 5.39 -15.03
N ASP A 111 12.88 4.85 -15.98
CA ASP A 111 12.25 5.66 -17.02
C ASP A 111 11.14 6.52 -16.41
N ARG A 112 11.45 7.78 -16.19
CA ARG A 112 10.57 8.77 -15.57
C ARG A 112 9.69 9.49 -16.60
N SER A 113 9.89 9.24 -17.88
CA SER A 113 9.18 9.91 -18.98
C SER A 113 7.80 9.33 -19.25
N LYS A 114 7.53 8.10 -18.81
CA LYS A 114 6.28 7.42 -19.09
C LYS A 114 5.16 7.93 -18.20
N GLU A 115 4.10 8.41 -18.85
CA GLU A 115 2.88 8.83 -18.20
C GLU A 115 1.83 7.72 -18.22
N THR A 116 0.97 7.69 -17.23
CA THR A 116 -0.19 6.80 -17.21
C THR A 116 -1.29 7.34 -18.12
N GLU A 117 -2.08 6.47 -18.72
CA GLU A 117 -3.27 6.83 -19.51
C GLU A 117 -4.50 7.13 -18.63
N ILE A 118 -4.37 7.06 -17.31
CA ILE A 118 -5.46 7.33 -16.37
C ILE A 118 -5.64 8.83 -16.22
N ASP A 119 -6.86 9.32 -16.32
CA ASP A 119 -7.20 10.75 -16.30
C ASP A 119 -7.29 11.39 -14.90
N CYS A 120 -6.94 10.68 -13.87
CA CYS A 120 -6.84 11.21 -12.50
C CYS A 120 -5.42 11.03 -11.95
N PRO A 121 -5.05 11.75 -10.87
CA PRO A 121 -3.77 11.57 -10.20
C PRO A 121 -3.59 10.12 -9.76
N VAL A 122 -2.41 9.56 -10.03
CA VAL A 122 -2.07 8.20 -9.60
C VAL A 122 -1.15 8.27 -8.41
N ILE A 123 -1.50 7.54 -7.36
CA ILE A 123 -0.70 7.40 -6.15
C ILE A 123 -0.11 5.99 -6.13
N ALA A 124 1.20 5.88 -5.99
CA ALA A 124 1.85 4.58 -5.88
C ALA A 124 1.43 3.90 -4.58
N HIS A 125 0.94 2.67 -4.70
CA HIS A 125 0.40 1.89 -3.58
C HIS A 125 1.45 0.91 -3.06
N GLU A 126 1.45 0.69 -1.75
CA GLU A 126 2.32 -0.28 -1.07
C GLU A 126 3.81 -0.11 -1.42
N THR A 127 4.27 1.13 -1.52
CA THR A 127 5.70 1.37 -1.71
C THR A 127 6.48 0.89 -0.50
N GLY A 128 7.69 0.38 -0.73
CA GLY A 128 8.55 -0.09 0.34
C GLY A 128 8.40 -1.56 0.71
N GLN A 129 7.81 -2.38 -0.14
CA GLN A 129 7.82 -3.85 0.03
C GLN A 129 9.22 -4.44 -0.21
N ARG A 130 10.23 -3.88 0.47
CA ARG A 130 11.62 -4.33 0.41
C ARG A 130 11.99 -4.92 1.75
N CYS A 131 12.34 -6.20 1.76
CA CYS A 131 12.67 -6.91 2.98
C CYS A 131 14.15 -6.71 3.33
N MET A 132 14.41 -6.33 4.57
CA MET A 132 15.73 -6.42 5.17
C MET A 132 15.98 -7.82 5.72
N PHE A 133 17.24 -8.18 5.90
CA PHE A 133 17.60 -9.39 6.66
C PHE A 133 17.06 -9.25 8.11
N PRO A 134 16.52 -10.32 8.71
CA PRO A 134 15.92 -10.25 10.04
C PRO A 134 16.89 -9.81 11.13
N ASN A 135 16.48 -8.89 11.99
CA ASN A 135 17.16 -8.67 13.26
C ASN A 135 16.72 -9.75 14.26
N PHE A 136 17.63 -10.64 14.65
CA PHE A 136 17.29 -11.73 15.56
C PHE A 136 17.02 -11.27 17.00
N ASP A 137 17.42 -10.06 17.38
CA ASP A 137 17.05 -9.47 18.66
C ASP A 137 15.55 -9.25 18.83
N GLU A 138 14.82 -9.15 17.71
CA GLU A 138 13.37 -9.02 17.72
C GLU A 138 12.65 -10.27 18.25
N ILE A 139 13.30 -11.45 18.19
CA ILE A 139 12.73 -12.73 18.66
C ILE A 139 12.27 -12.62 20.13
N LYS A 140 13.04 -11.95 20.96
CA LYS A 140 12.74 -11.77 22.38
C LYS A 140 11.49 -10.94 22.69
N LYS A 141 11.00 -10.18 21.71
CA LYS A 141 9.78 -9.36 21.87
C LYS A 141 8.49 -10.20 21.72
N TYR A 142 8.59 -11.41 21.18
CA TYR A 142 7.46 -12.31 21.01
C TYR A 142 7.20 -13.09 22.31
N THR A 143 6.49 -12.47 23.23
CA THR A 143 6.20 -13.04 24.56
C THR A 143 4.79 -13.60 24.71
N GLY A 144 3.96 -13.49 23.67
CA GLY A 144 2.58 -13.94 23.65
C GLY A 144 2.37 -15.24 22.87
N VAL A 145 1.21 -15.39 22.26
CA VAL A 145 0.81 -16.58 21.50
C VAL A 145 1.46 -16.65 20.11
N LEU A 146 1.97 -15.55 19.58
CA LEU A 146 2.65 -15.51 18.31
C LEU A 146 4.11 -15.94 18.46
N VAL A 147 4.55 -16.82 17.57
CA VAL A 147 5.91 -17.32 17.51
C VAL A 147 6.62 -16.74 16.28
N PRO A 148 7.81 -16.15 16.40
CA PRO A 148 8.55 -15.57 15.29
C PRO A 148 9.24 -16.64 14.43
N ARG A 149 8.49 -17.59 13.92
CA ARG A 149 8.99 -18.80 13.24
C ARG A 149 9.88 -18.50 12.04
N ASN A 150 9.55 -17.45 11.28
CA ASN A 150 10.37 -16.99 10.17
C ASN A 150 11.77 -16.56 10.64
N PHE A 151 11.90 -15.78 11.72
CA PHE A 151 13.18 -15.35 12.28
C PHE A 151 14.00 -16.56 12.79
N GLU A 152 13.33 -17.48 13.47
CA GLU A 152 13.98 -18.71 13.96
C GLU A 152 14.55 -19.53 12.80
N VAL A 153 13.78 -19.73 11.72
CA VAL A 153 14.22 -20.45 10.52
C VAL A 153 15.42 -19.78 9.86
N PHE A 154 15.41 -18.45 9.74
CA PHE A 154 16.54 -17.71 9.19
C PHE A 154 17.79 -17.87 10.07
N ARG A 155 17.66 -17.76 11.38
CA ARG A 155 18.75 -17.94 12.35
C ARG A 155 19.35 -19.36 12.28
N GLU A 156 18.49 -20.39 12.24
CA GLU A 156 18.92 -21.77 12.12
C GLU A 156 19.66 -22.05 10.81
N ARG A 157 19.19 -21.49 9.69
CA ARG A 157 19.84 -21.61 8.38
C ARG A 157 21.21 -20.93 8.38
N LEU A 158 21.30 -19.75 8.95
CA LEU A 158 22.54 -19.00 9.04
C LEU A 158 23.57 -19.75 9.91
N ALA A 159 23.13 -20.31 11.04
CA ALA A 159 23.98 -21.14 11.93
C ALA A 159 24.48 -22.39 11.22
N ARG A 160 23.64 -23.11 10.49
CA ARG A 160 24.04 -24.30 9.71
C ARG A 160 25.09 -24.01 8.65
N ASN A 161 25.08 -22.79 8.10
CA ASN A 161 26.06 -22.34 7.12
C ASN A 161 27.33 -21.74 7.79
N GLY A 162 27.44 -21.77 9.10
CA GLY A 162 28.58 -21.21 9.84
C GLY A 162 28.68 -19.70 9.85
N MET A 163 27.59 -19.00 9.47
CA MET A 163 27.58 -17.55 9.23
C MET A 163 26.83 -16.76 10.31
N LEU A 164 26.44 -17.38 11.41
CA LEU A 164 25.62 -16.69 12.43
C LEU A 164 26.31 -15.46 13.02
N HIS A 165 27.64 -15.46 13.09
CA HIS A 165 28.44 -14.33 13.54
C HIS A 165 28.37 -13.08 12.63
N GLN A 166 27.84 -13.23 11.40
CA GLN A 166 27.66 -12.15 10.42
C GLN A 166 26.22 -11.62 10.38
N ALA A 167 25.33 -12.08 11.27
CA ALA A 167 23.91 -11.73 11.24
C ALA A 167 23.68 -10.21 11.25
N ASP A 168 24.41 -9.49 12.10
CA ASP A 168 24.33 -8.03 12.19
C ASP A 168 24.83 -7.32 10.92
N ASP A 169 25.85 -7.87 10.27
CA ASP A 169 26.37 -7.31 9.03
C ASP A 169 25.35 -7.48 7.90
N PHE A 170 24.69 -8.64 7.81
CA PHE A 170 23.59 -8.83 6.85
C PHE A 170 22.41 -7.89 7.12
N PHE A 171 22.03 -7.75 8.38
CA PHE A 171 20.95 -6.81 8.75
C PHE A 171 21.29 -5.38 8.35
N LYS A 172 22.46 -4.87 8.70
CA LYS A 172 22.91 -3.52 8.38
C LYS A 172 23.07 -3.30 6.87
N ALA A 173 23.73 -4.23 6.17
CA ALA A 173 23.95 -4.10 4.73
C ALA A 173 22.63 -4.10 3.94
N THR A 174 21.70 -5.00 4.30
CA THR A 174 20.38 -5.04 3.64
C THR A 174 19.52 -3.84 4.01
N GLY A 175 19.63 -3.30 5.24
CA GLY A 175 18.97 -2.06 5.65
C GLY A 175 19.43 -0.86 4.83
N MET A 176 20.73 -0.67 4.69
CA MET A 176 21.30 0.39 3.84
C MET A 176 20.88 0.24 2.37
N HIS A 177 20.83 -1.00 1.86
CA HIS A 177 20.35 -1.25 0.51
C HIS A 177 18.87 -0.89 0.35
N THR A 178 18.05 -1.24 1.34
CA THR A 178 16.62 -0.89 1.36
C THR A 178 16.42 0.63 1.35
N GLU A 179 17.20 1.38 2.11
CA GLU A 179 17.19 2.84 2.11
C GLU A 179 17.45 3.43 0.71
N LEU A 180 18.46 2.91 0.00
CA LEU A 180 18.75 3.33 -1.38
C LEU A 180 17.60 2.99 -2.33
N GLN A 181 16.94 1.84 -2.16
CA GLN A 181 15.79 1.45 -2.95
C GLN A 181 14.58 2.37 -2.70
N TYR A 182 14.31 2.73 -1.44
CA TYR A 182 13.26 3.70 -1.10
C TYR A 182 13.54 5.05 -1.74
N LYS A 183 14.76 5.53 -1.61
CA LYS A 183 15.19 6.80 -2.22
C LYS A 183 14.93 6.80 -3.72
N GLU A 184 15.41 5.80 -4.44
CA GLU A 184 15.26 5.71 -5.90
C GLU A 184 13.79 5.68 -6.34
N VAL A 185 12.97 4.84 -5.70
CA VAL A 185 11.54 4.72 -6.03
C VAL A 185 10.81 6.03 -5.77
N ASN A 186 11.03 6.63 -4.61
CA ASN A 186 10.33 7.86 -4.23
C ASN A 186 10.75 9.05 -5.10
N GLU A 187 12.03 9.19 -5.42
CA GLU A 187 12.52 10.23 -6.33
C GLU A 187 11.92 10.08 -7.73
N ALA A 188 11.85 8.86 -8.24
CA ALA A 188 11.25 8.59 -9.54
C ALA A 188 9.74 8.93 -9.56
N LEU A 189 9.01 8.61 -8.50
CA LEU A 189 7.60 8.96 -8.38
C LEU A 189 7.40 10.49 -8.29
N LEU A 190 8.22 11.18 -7.53
CA LEU A 190 8.13 12.64 -7.39
C LEU A 190 8.49 13.40 -8.69
N LEU A 191 9.24 12.79 -9.59
CA LEU A 191 9.60 13.36 -10.89
C LEU A 191 8.56 13.09 -11.98
N ASN A 192 7.61 12.19 -11.74
CA ASN A 192 6.53 11.89 -12.69
C ASN A 192 5.38 12.90 -12.54
N ARG A 193 5.00 13.55 -13.63
CA ARG A 193 3.97 14.60 -13.64
C ARG A 193 2.55 14.11 -13.30
N LYS A 194 2.28 12.84 -13.52
CA LYS A 194 0.98 12.21 -13.21
C LYS A 194 0.95 11.59 -11.81
N SER A 195 2.08 11.54 -11.13
CA SER A 195 2.13 11.03 -9.76
C SER A 195 1.52 12.04 -8.78
N GLY A 196 0.50 11.60 -8.06
CA GLY A 196 -0.06 12.32 -6.92
C GLY A 196 0.70 12.08 -5.62
N GLY A 197 1.66 11.15 -5.62
CA GLY A 197 2.44 10.76 -4.45
C GLY A 197 2.62 9.26 -4.30
N PHE A 198 2.89 8.83 -3.09
CA PHE A 198 3.05 7.41 -2.75
C PHE A 198 2.52 7.10 -1.35
N LEU A 199 2.06 5.86 -1.20
CA LEU A 199 1.62 5.28 0.07
C LEU A 199 2.64 4.23 0.51
N LEU A 200 3.14 4.36 1.73
CA LEU A 200 4.04 3.36 2.31
C LEU A 200 3.24 2.15 2.82
N LEU A 201 3.73 0.95 2.58
CA LEU A 201 3.19 -0.26 3.18
C LEU A 201 3.69 -0.40 4.62
N GLY A 202 2.97 0.19 5.53
CA GLY A 202 3.32 0.20 6.94
C GLY A 202 4.53 1.09 7.27
N LEU A 203 4.65 1.39 8.52
CA LEU A 203 5.88 1.93 9.09
C LEU A 203 6.51 0.79 9.88
N PRO A 204 7.64 0.22 9.43
CA PRO A 204 8.32 -0.78 10.22
C PRO A 204 8.70 -0.18 11.57
N ALA A 205 8.24 -0.81 12.63
CA ALA A 205 8.57 -0.44 13.99
C ALA A 205 9.96 -0.95 14.38
#